data_e17f77b8d4ba3e435acbf04e0b392b30
#
_entry.id   e17f77b8d4ba3e435acbf04e0b392b30
#
_cell.length_a   1.000
_cell.length_b   1.000
_cell.length_c   1.000
_cell.angle_alpha   90.00
_cell.angle_beta   90.00
_cell.angle_gamma   90.00
#
_symmetry.space_group_name_H-M   'P 1'
#
loop_
_entity.id
_entity.type
_entity.pdbx_description
1 polymer ?
#
loop_
_entity_poly.entity_id
_entity_poly.type
_entity_poly.pdbx_seq_one_letter_code
_entity_poly.pdbx_strand_id
1 'polypeptide(L)'
;APTAPAAVACGGKIPAKVERPTFSKPPTTKVDPDTTYLATFQTSCGDFTVRLDPDKAPITTANFVFLAGKKFYDSTWFHRIVPKAAGIAVIQGGDPEGTGRGGPGYAIKDELPSGPEAYKKYSVAMANSGPDSGGSQFFVNFEDNSKGLQPNYSVFGEVVDGREVVDKIAQVPVGGQSGDTPTQSVWIEKLTVKES
;
A
#
# COMPACT_ATOMS: atom_id res chain seq x y z
N ALA A 1 -11.29 -17.23 4.20
CA ALA A 1 -10.38 -16.10 3.97
C ALA A 1 -8.95 -16.59 4.11
N PRO A 2 -8.01 -16.20 3.26
CA PRO A 2 -6.62 -16.56 3.46
C PRO A 2 -6.14 -15.98 4.80
N THR A 3 -5.62 -16.86 5.63
CA THR A 3 -5.01 -16.47 6.90
C THR A 3 -3.57 -16.05 6.60
N ALA A 4 -3.10 -14.96 7.20
CA ALA A 4 -1.70 -14.58 7.09
C ALA A 4 -0.80 -15.76 7.51
N PRO A 5 0.35 -15.96 6.84
CA PRO A 5 1.30 -16.99 7.25
C PRO A 5 1.64 -16.87 8.73
N ALA A 6 1.67 -18.00 9.45
CA ALA A 6 1.96 -18.02 10.89
C ALA A 6 3.40 -17.58 11.20
N ALA A 7 4.35 -17.86 10.31
CA ALA A 7 5.71 -17.37 10.41
C ALA A 7 5.75 -15.88 10.03
N VAL A 8 6.33 -15.04 10.89
CA VAL A 8 6.48 -13.61 10.65
C VAL A 8 7.90 -13.34 10.14
N ALA A 9 7.99 -12.58 9.05
CA ALA A 9 9.26 -12.19 8.48
C ALA A 9 10.04 -11.27 9.42
N CYS A 10 11.36 -11.25 9.25
CA CYS A 10 12.28 -10.35 9.95
C CYS A 10 12.32 -10.53 11.48
N GLY A 11 11.81 -11.63 12.02
CA GLY A 11 11.78 -11.88 13.46
C GLY A 11 10.70 -11.09 14.22
N GLY A 12 9.77 -10.49 13.51
CA GLY A 12 8.65 -9.76 14.09
C GLY A 12 7.61 -10.68 14.76
N LYS A 13 6.55 -10.08 15.26
CA LYS A 13 5.43 -10.80 15.91
C LYS A 13 4.12 -10.47 15.18
N ILE A 14 3.16 -11.39 15.27
CA ILE A 14 1.80 -11.13 14.82
C ILE A 14 1.19 -10.05 15.74
N PRO A 15 0.78 -8.89 15.20
CA PRO A 15 0.18 -7.85 16.04
C PRO A 15 -1.20 -8.28 16.55
N ALA A 16 -1.67 -7.63 17.61
CA ALA A 16 -3.02 -7.84 18.10
C ALA A 16 -4.04 -7.49 17.01
N LYS A 17 -5.13 -8.28 16.92
CA LYS A 17 -6.20 -8.00 15.98
C LYS A 17 -6.88 -6.66 16.32
N VAL A 18 -7.06 -5.83 15.30
CA VAL A 18 -7.76 -4.55 15.40
C VAL A 18 -9.13 -4.69 14.73
N GLU A 19 -10.19 -4.22 15.41
CA GLU A 19 -11.50 -4.05 14.76
C GLU A 19 -11.43 -2.87 13.81
N ARG A 20 -11.81 -3.11 12.55
CA ARG A 20 -11.79 -2.09 11.50
C ARG A 20 -13.19 -1.62 11.18
N PRO A 21 -13.38 -0.30 11.08
CA PRO A 21 -14.65 0.22 10.61
C PRO A 21 -14.85 -0.10 9.12
N THR A 22 -16.08 -0.37 8.74
CA THR A 22 -16.51 -0.35 7.34
C THR A 22 -17.26 0.94 7.07
N PHE A 23 -17.16 1.46 5.85
CA PHE A 23 -17.75 2.73 5.48
C PHE A 23 -18.67 2.55 4.28
N SER A 24 -19.75 3.31 4.22
CA SER A 24 -20.71 3.27 3.10
C SER A 24 -20.38 4.23 1.97
N LYS A 25 -19.43 5.15 2.16
CA LYS A 25 -19.04 6.17 1.18
C LYS A 25 -17.61 6.69 1.45
N PRO A 26 -16.94 7.21 0.41
CA PRO A 26 -15.64 7.86 0.56
C PRO A 26 -15.69 9.05 1.51
N PRO A 27 -14.52 9.45 2.09
CA PRO A 27 -14.43 10.68 2.87
C PRO A 27 -14.75 11.90 2.02
N THR A 28 -15.32 12.92 2.67
CA THR A 28 -15.55 14.24 2.06
C THR A 28 -14.45 15.24 2.43
N THR A 29 -13.55 14.86 3.34
CA THR A 29 -12.41 15.68 3.76
C THR A 29 -11.45 15.84 2.56
N LYS A 30 -10.98 17.05 2.37
CA LYS A 30 -9.95 17.37 1.37
C LYS A 30 -8.60 17.49 2.06
N VAL A 31 -7.55 17.21 1.32
CA VAL A 31 -6.18 17.51 1.69
C VAL A 31 -5.78 18.86 1.12
N ASP A 32 -4.88 19.55 1.80
CA ASP A 32 -4.31 20.80 1.31
C ASP A 32 -3.07 20.47 0.44
N PRO A 33 -3.04 20.89 -0.84
CA PRO A 33 -1.90 20.61 -1.73
C PRO A 33 -0.60 21.26 -1.26
N ASP A 34 -0.67 22.33 -0.49
CA ASP A 34 0.50 23.04 0.05
C ASP A 34 1.05 22.42 1.35
N THR A 35 0.34 21.44 1.91
CA THR A 35 0.74 20.73 3.13
C THR A 35 1.54 19.46 2.80
N THR A 36 2.63 19.24 3.53
CA THR A 36 3.39 17.99 3.44
C THR A 36 2.74 16.91 4.31
N TYR A 37 2.40 15.79 3.71
CA TYR A 37 1.87 14.61 4.40
C TYR A 37 2.91 13.49 4.41
N LEU A 38 3.37 13.09 5.59
CA LEU A 38 4.32 12.00 5.80
C LEU A 38 3.63 10.81 6.46
N ALA A 39 3.47 9.74 5.71
CA ALA A 39 2.88 8.48 6.19
C ALA A 39 3.99 7.52 6.61
N THR A 40 4.12 7.27 7.91
CA THR A 40 5.09 6.32 8.47
C THR A 40 4.43 4.99 8.72
N PHE A 41 4.96 3.96 8.07
CA PHE A 41 4.61 2.56 8.24
C PHE A 41 5.56 1.92 9.24
N GLN A 42 5.07 1.54 10.40
CA GLN A 42 5.77 0.69 11.33
C GLN A 42 5.47 -0.76 10.96
N THR A 43 6.48 -1.49 10.50
CA THR A 43 6.29 -2.86 10.02
C THR A 43 7.11 -3.86 10.84
N SER A 44 6.74 -5.14 10.74
CA SER A 44 7.51 -6.23 11.35
C SER A 44 8.96 -6.35 10.81
N CYS A 45 9.30 -5.66 9.72
CA CYS A 45 10.64 -5.66 9.13
C CYS A 45 11.42 -4.35 9.35
N GLY A 46 10.81 -3.36 10.01
CA GLY A 46 11.33 -2.01 10.23
C GLY A 46 10.36 -0.95 9.72
N ASP A 47 10.74 0.31 9.85
CA ASP A 47 9.90 1.45 9.51
C ASP A 47 10.30 2.02 8.15
N PHE A 48 9.33 2.51 7.39
CA PHE A 48 9.57 3.34 6.22
C PHE A 48 8.53 4.46 6.13
N THR A 49 8.89 5.56 5.48
CA THR A 49 8.03 6.75 5.37
C THR A 49 7.76 7.09 3.92
N VAL A 50 6.49 7.29 3.62
CA VAL A 50 6.00 7.75 2.30
C VAL A 50 5.62 9.21 2.41
N ARG A 51 6.17 10.06 1.54
CA ARG A 51 5.63 11.39 1.30
C ARG A 51 4.48 11.26 0.32
N LEU A 52 3.29 11.66 0.76
CA LEU A 52 2.10 11.67 -0.09
C LEU A 52 2.12 12.87 -1.04
N ASP A 53 1.42 12.75 -2.16
CA ASP A 53 1.38 13.76 -3.23
C ASP A 53 -0.07 14.27 -3.41
N PRO A 54 -0.53 15.22 -2.56
CA PRO A 54 -1.88 15.75 -2.61
C PRO A 54 -2.14 16.62 -3.86
N ASP A 55 -1.08 17.09 -4.51
CA ASP A 55 -1.19 17.87 -5.75
C ASP A 55 -1.55 16.98 -6.94
N LYS A 56 -0.88 15.82 -7.09
CA LYS A 56 -1.13 14.90 -8.21
C LYS A 56 -2.32 13.98 -8.00
N ALA A 57 -2.60 13.60 -6.75
CA ALA A 57 -3.67 12.66 -6.42
C ALA A 57 -4.43 13.07 -5.15
N PRO A 58 -5.16 14.21 -5.18
CA PRO A 58 -5.85 14.75 -4.00
C PRO A 58 -6.92 13.83 -3.44
N ILE A 59 -7.70 13.14 -4.28
CA ILE A 59 -8.75 12.21 -3.83
C ILE A 59 -8.13 10.98 -3.16
N THR A 60 -7.12 10.41 -3.79
CA THR A 60 -6.41 9.23 -3.30
C THR A 60 -5.67 9.53 -2.00
N THR A 61 -4.99 10.68 -1.94
CA THR A 61 -4.30 11.15 -0.73
C THR A 61 -5.28 11.39 0.42
N ALA A 62 -6.38 12.10 0.18
CA ALA A 62 -7.41 12.35 1.20
C ALA A 62 -8.01 11.03 1.74
N ASN A 63 -8.29 10.09 0.84
CA ASN A 63 -8.76 8.77 1.21
C ASN A 63 -7.76 8.00 2.08
N PHE A 64 -6.49 8.00 1.68
CA PHE A 64 -5.43 7.32 2.41
C PHE A 64 -5.22 7.93 3.81
N VAL A 65 -5.16 9.26 3.93
CA VAL A 65 -5.05 9.99 5.20
C VAL A 65 -6.25 9.69 6.11
N PHE A 66 -7.46 9.71 5.56
CA PHE A 66 -8.67 9.37 6.30
C PHE A 66 -8.61 7.95 6.88
N LEU A 67 -8.29 6.95 6.05
CA LEU A 67 -8.21 5.56 6.48
C LEU A 67 -7.10 5.34 7.51
N ALA A 68 -5.94 5.97 7.34
CA ALA A 68 -4.85 5.95 8.32
C ALA A 68 -5.29 6.53 9.67
N GLY A 69 -5.98 7.68 9.68
CA GLY A 69 -6.55 8.30 10.88
C GLY A 69 -7.60 7.42 11.59
N LYS A 70 -8.25 6.52 10.85
CA LYS A 70 -9.18 5.51 11.39
C LYS A 70 -8.50 4.20 11.80
N LYS A 71 -7.16 4.13 11.77
CA LYS A 71 -6.37 2.93 12.06
C LYS A 71 -6.73 1.73 11.15
N PHE A 72 -7.23 2.03 9.96
CA PHE A 72 -7.71 1.00 9.03
C PHE A 72 -6.59 0.06 8.58
N TYR A 73 -5.37 0.58 8.49
CA TYR A 73 -4.19 -0.17 8.05
C TYR A 73 -3.47 -0.91 9.19
N ASP A 74 -3.74 -0.57 10.45
CA ASP A 74 -3.10 -1.19 11.60
C ASP A 74 -3.42 -2.69 11.63
N SER A 75 -2.42 -3.52 11.89
CA SER A 75 -2.53 -4.99 11.88
C SER A 75 -3.07 -5.56 10.56
N THR A 76 -2.81 -4.91 9.43
CA THR A 76 -2.89 -5.51 8.09
C THR A 76 -1.52 -6.05 7.69
N TRP A 77 -1.43 -6.76 6.59
CA TRP A 77 -0.18 -7.33 6.12
C TRP A 77 -0.03 -7.17 4.61
N PHE A 78 1.21 -7.21 4.13
CA PHE A 78 1.49 -7.26 2.71
C PHE A 78 1.14 -8.66 2.20
N HIS A 79 -0.01 -8.79 1.59
CA HIS A 79 -0.58 -10.09 1.17
C HIS A 79 -0.05 -10.56 -0.19
N ARG A 80 0.67 -9.68 -0.91
CA ARG A 80 1.20 -9.98 -2.23
C ARG A 80 2.56 -9.30 -2.42
N ILE A 81 3.54 -10.07 -2.88
CA ILE A 81 4.86 -9.59 -3.30
C ILE A 81 5.12 -10.16 -4.69
N VAL A 82 5.09 -9.33 -5.70
CA VAL A 82 5.35 -9.74 -7.10
C VAL A 82 6.83 -9.59 -7.37
N PRO A 83 7.57 -10.71 -7.57
CA PRO A 83 8.99 -10.63 -7.82
C PRO A 83 9.29 -10.07 -9.22
N LYS A 84 10.42 -9.38 -9.38
CA LYS A 84 10.85 -8.77 -10.65
C LYS A 84 10.78 -9.72 -11.86
N ALA A 85 11.04 -11.00 -11.66
CA ALA A 85 10.98 -12.00 -12.70
C ALA A 85 9.58 -12.16 -13.36
N ALA A 86 8.52 -11.67 -12.70
CA ALA A 86 7.15 -11.67 -13.22
C ALA A 86 6.82 -10.47 -14.12
N GLY A 87 7.80 -9.60 -14.43
CA GLY A 87 7.64 -8.44 -15.32
C GLY A 87 7.32 -7.13 -14.63
N ILE A 88 6.82 -7.18 -13.40
CA ILE A 88 6.63 -6.02 -12.49
C ILE A 88 7.19 -6.39 -11.11
N ALA A 89 7.48 -5.40 -10.29
CA ALA A 89 8.12 -5.61 -9.00
C ALA A 89 7.45 -4.75 -7.92
N VAL A 90 6.47 -5.32 -7.20
CA VAL A 90 5.66 -4.60 -6.23
C VAL A 90 5.45 -5.37 -4.93
N ILE A 91 5.37 -4.66 -3.81
CA ILE A 91 4.79 -5.15 -2.57
C ILE A 91 3.40 -4.52 -2.40
N GLN A 92 2.37 -5.33 -2.19
CA GLN A 92 0.98 -4.87 -2.11
C GLN A 92 0.38 -5.20 -0.74
N GLY A 93 -0.27 -4.20 -0.15
CA GLY A 93 -0.94 -4.28 1.14
C GLY A 93 -2.22 -3.47 1.20
N GLY A 94 -2.73 -3.21 2.43
CA GLY A 94 -3.91 -2.39 2.64
C GLY A 94 -5.25 -3.12 2.48
N ASP A 95 -5.21 -4.44 2.31
CA ASP A 95 -6.41 -5.28 2.35
C ASP A 95 -6.66 -5.74 3.80
N PRO A 96 -7.79 -5.37 4.42
CA PRO A 96 -8.10 -5.78 5.79
C PRO A 96 -8.29 -7.29 5.95
N GLU A 97 -8.61 -8.01 4.86
CA GLU A 97 -8.85 -9.44 4.85
C GLU A 97 -7.63 -10.24 4.34
N GLY A 98 -6.67 -9.57 3.68
CA GLY A 98 -5.51 -10.20 3.08
C GLY A 98 -5.82 -11.13 1.90
N THR A 99 -6.99 -10.96 1.28
CA THR A 99 -7.52 -11.80 0.18
C THR A 99 -7.20 -11.25 -1.20
N GLY A 100 -6.75 -9.99 -1.28
CA GLY A 100 -6.68 -9.20 -2.50
C GLY A 100 -8.03 -8.62 -2.94
N ARG A 101 -9.12 -8.85 -2.18
CA ARG A 101 -10.49 -8.42 -2.50
C ARG A 101 -11.13 -7.55 -1.42
N GLY A 102 -10.53 -7.46 -0.25
CA GLY A 102 -11.00 -6.62 0.84
C GLY A 102 -10.76 -5.13 0.57
N GLY A 103 -11.54 -4.29 1.27
CA GLY A 103 -11.47 -2.85 1.11
C GLY A 103 -12.29 -2.11 2.17
N PRO A 104 -12.43 -0.79 2.05
CA PRO A 104 -13.07 0.05 3.06
C PRO A 104 -14.62 0.03 2.98
N GLY A 105 -15.20 -0.62 1.98
CA GLY A 105 -16.66 -0.66 1.73
C GLY A 105 -17.13 0.33 0.67
N TYR A 106 -16.22 1.05 0.03
CA TYR A 106 -16.48 1.98 -1.08
C TYR A 106 -15.31 1.97 -2.07
N ALA A 107 -15.51 2.62 -3.21
CA ALA A 107 -14.48 2.88 -4.20
C ALA A 107 -14.28 4.39 -4.39
N ILE A 108 -13.10 4.79 -4.88
CA ILE A 108 -12.74 6.16 -5.24
C ILE A 108 -12.42 6.25 -6.72
N LYS A 109 -12.53 7.45 -7.28
CA LYS A 109 -12.13 7.74 -8.66
C LYS A 109 -10.63 7.66 -8.83
N ASP A 110 -10.21 7.21 -9.99
CA ASP A 110 -8.81 7.20 -10.37
C ASP A 110 -8.30 8.63 -10.68
N GLU A 111 -7.02 8.86 -10.34
CA GLU A 111 -6.23 10.05 -10.65
C GLU A 111 -4.97 9.59 -11.37
N LEU A 112 -5.16 9.24 -12.64
CA LEU A 112 -4.16 8.53 -13.42
C LEU A 112 -2.99 9.46 -13.81
N PRO A 113 -1.73 8.97 -13.74
CA PRO A 113 -0.59 9.73 -14.23
C PRO A 113 -0.63 9.86 -15.76
N SER A 114 0.07 10.86 -16.30
CA SER A 114 0.17 11.11 -17.72
C SER A 114 0.89 10.01 -18.50
N GLY A 115 1.70 9.21 -17.81
CA GLY A 115 2.44 8.14 -18.45
C GLY A 115 3.03 7.15 -17.44
N PRO A 116 3.55 6.01 -17.93
CA PRO A 116 4.08 4.95 -17.09
C PRO A 116 5.38 5.32 -16.36
N GLU A 117 6.06 6.39 -16.74
CA GLU A 117 7.25 6.93 -16.06
C GLU A 117 6.98 7.33 -14.60
N ALA A 118 5.71 7.44 -14.20
CA ALA A 118 5.32 7.66 -12.81
C ALA A 118 5.61 6.45 -11.90
N TYR A 119 5.71 5.22 -12.47
CA TYR A 119 5.94 3.99 -11.69
C TYR A 119 7.42 3.70 -11.45
N LYS A 120 8.16 4.72 -11.05
CA LYS A 120 9.58 4.61 -10.68
C LYS A 120 9.76 3.76 -9.42
N LYS A 121 10.98 3.27 -9.22
CA LYS A 121 11.35 2.63 -7.95
C LYS A 121 10.97 3.53 -6.77
N TYR A 122 10.32 2.96 -5.77
CA TYR A 122 9.82 3.58 -4.54
C TYR A 122 8.57 4.47 -4.71
N SER A 123 7.99 4.60 -5.90
CA SER A 123 6.67 5.20 -6.03
C SER A 123 5.59 4.31 -5.39
N VAL A 124 4.53 4.96 -4.88
CA VAL A 124 3.39 4.31 -4.23
C VAL A 124 2.13 4.62 -5.02
N ALA A 125 1.37 3.57 -5.35
CA ALA A 125 0.16 3.71 -6.14
C ALA A 125 -1.02 2.95 -5.53
N MET A 126 -2.23 3.42 -5.81
CA MET A 126 -3.48 2.77 -5.40
C MET A 126 -3.74 1.56 -6.30
N ALA A 127 -3.93 0.40 -5.68
CA ALA A 127 -4.35 -0.79 -6.40
C ALA A 127 -5.85 -0.71 -6.72
N ASN A 128 -6.23 -1.24 -7.88
CA ASN A 128 -7.61 -1.29 -8.34
C ASN A 128 -7.90 -2.61 -9.09
N SER A 129 -9.17 -2.91 -9.33
CA SER A 129 -9.67 -4.03 -10.13
C SER A 129 -10.31 -3.59 -11.44
N GLY A 130 -9.97 -2.42 -11.92
CA GLY A 130 -10.48 -1.73 -13.10
C GLY A 130 -10.72 -0.25 -12.81
N PRO A 131 -11.18 0.54 -13.79
CA PRO A 131 -11.38 1.97 -13.63
C PRO A 131 -12.27 2.32 -12.43
N ASP A 132 -11.87 3.35 -11.67
CA ASP A 132 -12.63 3.92 -10.55
C ASP A 132 -12.98 2.89 -9.45
N SER A 133 -12.13 1.88 -9.23
CA SER A 133 -12.33 0.83 -8.23
C SER A 133 -11.28 0.82 -7.12
N GLY A 134 -10.44 1.84 -7.04
CA GLY A 134 -9.51 2.04 -5.92
C GLY A 134 -10.24 2.12 -4.57
N GLY A 135 -9.63 1.60 -3.52
CA GLY A 135 -10.23 1.58 -2.17
C GLY A 135 -9.19 1.84 -1.10
N SER A 136 -8.72 0.78 -0.45
CA SER A 136 -7.65 0.86 0.57
C SER A 136 -6.37 0.18 0.15
N GLN A 137 -6.40 -0.71 -0.84
CA GLN A 137 -5.21 -1.44 -1.25
C GLN A 137 -4.25 -0.54 -2.04
N PHE A 138 -2.98 -0.65 -1.71
CA PHE A 138 -1.90 0.09 -2.35
C PHE A 138 -0.72 -0.84 -2.64
N PHE A 139 0.16 -0.41 -3.53
CA PHE A 139 1.43 -1.09 -3.75
C PHE A 139 2.60 -0.10 -3.79
N VAL A 140 3.76 -0.59 -3.38
CA VAL A 140 5.03 0.12 -3.47
C VAL A 140 5.86 -0.56 -4.56
N ASN A 141 6.34 0.21 -5.53
CA ASN A 141 7.25 -0.26 -6.55
C ASN A 141 8.65 -0.41 -5.97
N PHE A 142 9.17 -1.63 -5.78
CA PHE A 142 10.54 -1.83 -5.30
C PHE A 142 11.58 -1.91 -6.43
N GLU A 143 11.14 -1.81 -7.68
CA GLU A 143 11.94 -1.58 -8.87
C GLU A 143 11.25 -0.57 -9.77
N ASP A 144 11.93 -0.12 -10.83
CA ASP A 144 11.33 0.71 -11.86
C ASP A 144 10.41 -0.15 -12.74
N ASN A 145 9.12 0.12 -12.65
CA ASN A 145 8.06 -0.58 -13.38
C ASN A 145 7.52 0.21 -14.58
N SER A 146 8.16 1.30 -14.99
CA SER A 146 7.74 2.16 -16.11
C SER A 146 7.61 1.42 -17.44
N LYS A 147 8.28 0.27 -17.60
CA LYS A 147 8.19 -0.59 -18.79
C LYS A 147 7.18 -1.73 -18.66
N GLY A 148 6.71 -2.02 -17.43
CA GLY A 148 5.83 -3.16 -17.13
C GLY A 148 4.39 -2.76 -16.80
N LEU A 149 4.18 -1.57 -16.23
CA LEU A 149 2.87 -1.08 -15.84
C LEU A 149 2.33 -0.06 -16.86
N GLN A 150 1.07 -0.21 -17.20
CA GLN A 150 0.32 0.83 -17.92
C GLN A 150 -0.16 1.90 -16.91
N PRO A 151 -0.41 3.16 -17.33
CA PRO A 151 -0.81 4.26 -16.45
C PRO A 151 -2.27 4.14 -15.98
N ASN A 152 -2.61 3.01 -15.34
CA ASN A 152 -3.95 2.65 -14.89
C ASN A 152 -4.11 2.72 -13.35
N TYR A 153 -3.08 3.19 -12.64
CA TYR A 153 -3.07 3.25 -11.18
C TYR A 153 -2.70 4.64 -10.69
N SER A 154 -3.48 5.21 -9.79
CA SER A 154 -3.21 6.53 -9.21
C SER A 154 -1.94 6.51 -8.38
N VAL A 155 -0.89 7.21 -8.82
CA VAL A 155 0.35 7.38 -8.05
C VAL A 155 0.14 8.52 -7.08
N PHE A 156 0.21 8.24 -5.78
CA PHE A 156 -0.12 9.21 -4.73
C PHE A 156 0.99 9.43 -3.70
N GLY A 157 2.19 8.91 -3.94
CA GLY A 157 3.33 9.14 -3.05
C GLY A 157 4.62 8.46 -3.47
N GLU A 158 5.65 8.70 -2.68
CA GLU A 158 6.99 8.14 -2.85
C GLU A 158 7.60 7.82 -1.48
N VAL A 159 8.30 6.69 -1.36
CA VAL A 159 9.09 6.35 -0.16
C VAL A 159 10.29 7.29 -0.08
N VAL A 160 10.35 8.08 0.99
CA VAL A 160 11.40 9.09 1.21
C VAL A 160 12.40 8.67 2.28
N ASP A 161 12.02 7.74 3.15
CA ASP A 161 12.87 7.19 4.21
C ASP A 161 12.59 5.70 4.40
N GLY A 162 13.58 4.90 4.86
CA GLY A 162 13.45 3.46 5.05
C GLY A 162 13.36 2.65 3.75
N ARG A 163 13.97 3.11 2.66
CA ARG A 163 13.97 2.41 1.36
C ARG A 163 14.56 1.00 1.46
N GLU A 164 15.56 0.81 2.32
CA GLU A 164 16.16 -0.49 2.61
C GLU A 164 15.17 -1.46 3.28
N VAL A 165 14.18 -0.94 4.02
CA VAL A 165 13.10 -1.76 4.61
C VAL A 165 12.18 -2.27 3.51
N VAL A 166 11.83 -1.42 2.53
CA VAL A 166 11.06 -1.83 1.35
C VAL A 166 11.79 -2.92 0.57
N ASP A 167 13.10 -2.73 0.32
CA ASP A 167 13.93 -3.72 -0.37
C ASP A 167 14.04 -5.03 0.44
N LYS A 168 14.08 -4.97 1.78
CA LYS A 168 14.07 -6.13 2.67
C LYS A 168 12.74 -6.89 2.62
N ILE A 169 11.62 -6.19 2.61
CA ILE A 169 10.28 -6.79 2.46
C ILE A 169 10.17 -7.50 1.11
N ALA A 170 10.68 -6.90 0.06
CA ALA A 170 10.67 -7.47 -1.29
C ALA A 170 11.46 -8.79 -1.42
N GLN A 171 12.38 -9.07 -0.48
CA GLN A 171 13.16 -10.30 -0.42
C GLN A 171 12.48 -11.44 0.35
N VAL A 172 11.31 -11.20 0.94
CA VAL A 172 10.56 -12.27 1.62
C VAL A 172 10.19 -13.33 0.59
N PRO A 173 10.48 -14.62 0.84
CA PRO A 173 10.19 -15.67 -0.11
C PRO A 173 8.71 -15.74 -0.43
N VAL A 174 8.39 -15.96 -1.68
CA VAL A 174 7.04 -16.09 -2.20
C VAL A 174 6.77 -17.51 -2.70
N GLY A 175 5.50 -17.87 -2.74
CA GLY A 175 5.00 -19.17 -3.18
C GLY A 175 3.54 -19.07 -3.59
N GLY A 176 2.80 -20.17 -3.40
CA GLY A 176 1.41 -20.26 -3.84
C GLY A 176 1.30 -20.52 -5.35
N GLN A 177 0.06 -20.65 -5.83
CA GLN A 177 -0.21 -20.99 -7.23
C GLN A 177 0.21 -19.88 -8.20
N SER A 178 0.09 -18.62 -7.79
CA SER A 178 0.49 -17.44 -8.58
C SER A 178 1.97 -17.05 -8.42
N GLY A 179 2.69 -17.66 -7.44
CA GLY A 179 4.09 -17.36 -7.18
C GLY A 179 4.37 -15.99 -6.56
N ASP A 180 3.35 -15.34 -6.00
CA ASP A 180 3.43 -13.98 -5.46
C ASP A 180 2.86 -13.86 -4.02
N THR A 181 2.48 -14.98 -3.41
CA THR A 181 2.02 -15.02 -2.02
C THR A 181 3.22 -15.17 -1.08
N PRO A 182 3.45 -14.23 -0.14
CA PRO A 182 4.53 -14.35 0.83
C PRO A 182 4.41 -15.62 1.68
N THR A 183 5.53 -16.33 1.89
CA THR A 183 5.57 -17.53 2.75
C THR A 183 5.72 -17.18 4.23
N GLN A 184 6.07 -15.92 4.52
CA GLN A 184 6.13 -15.33 5.85
C GLN A 184 5.33 -14.02 5.83
N SER A 185 4.55 -13.77 6.86
CA SER A 185 3.76 -12.52 6.93
C SER A 185 4.64 -11.31 7.24
N VAL A 186 4.42 -10.22 6.52
CA VAL A 186 4.98 -8.91 6.85
C VAL A 186 3.83 -8.01 7.27
N TRP A 187 3.80 -7.67 8.54
CA TRP A 187 2.73 -6.89 9.13
C TRP A 187 2.98 -5.40 9.06
N ILE A 188 1.94 -4.63 8.77
CA ILE A 188 1.84 -3.21 9.08
C ILE A 188 1.30 -3.14 10.50
N GLU A 189 2.18 -2.97 11.47
CA GLU A 189 1.81 -2.94 12.88
C GLU A 189 1.00 -1.68 13.20
N LYS A 190 1.45 -0.57 12.61
CA LYS A 190 0.80 0.74 12.75
C LYS A 190 1.12 1.63 11.55
N LEU A 191 0.16 2.46 11.15
CA LEU A 191 0.36 3.52 10.18
C LEU A 191 -0.08 4.86 10.75
N THR A 192 0.81 5.86 10.68
CA THR A 192 0.52 7.23 11.14
C THR A 192 0.82 8.23 10.02
N VAL A 193 0.01 9.27 9.91
CA VAL A 193 0.26 10.39 9.01
C VAL A 193 0.53 11.63 9.84
N LYS A 194 1.62 12.33 9.54
CA LYS A 194 1.94 13.65 10.07
C LYS A 194 1.79 14.69 8.97
N GLU A 195 1.21 15.82 9.34
CA GLU A 195 1.06 17.02 8.51
C GLU A 195 2.07 18.07 8.97
N SER A 196 2.72 18.78 8.04
CA SER A 196 3.69 19.84 8.31
C SER A 196 3.71 20.89 7.23
#